data_d222732a195e66d1a242823834d827af
#
_entry.id   d222732a195e66d1a242823834d827af
#
_cell.length_a   1.000
_cell.length_b   1.000
_cell.length_c   1.000
_cell.angle_alpha   90.00
_cell.angle_beta   90.00
_cell.angle_gamma   90.00
#
_symmetry.space_group_name_H-M   'P 1'
#
loop_
_entity.id
_entity.type
_entity.pdbx_description
1 polymer ?
#
loop_
_entity_poly.entity_id
_entity_poly.type
_entity_poly.pdbx_seq_one_letter_code
_entity_poly.pdbx_strand_id
1 'polypeptide(L)'
;MTRYVFRRLGGAIIILWVIITVTFALMHAIPGGPFTTEKKLPPQVKASIEAKYHLDDPVWKQYGDYLGGVITGDLGPSFKYEGRSVNDIIGDAFPISAQLGLLSLVVAIVGGITAGAISAMRPNSIVDYAVTVLSTIGISVPTFIIGAVLVYIVGFELGWFPVALWRGPSYMVLPVLTLAAQPMAFIARLTRSGLLDVYQQEYIRTARAKGLGSWTILTRHALGNAILPVITYLGPLAASLLTGSFIVETIFAIPGLGQYFVTSIYNRDYTFILGITIFYSALVVFLNILVDMIYPLIDPRVTTEEGTDE
;
A
#
# COMPACT_ATOMS: atom_id res chain seq x y z
N MET A 1 -15.40 16.26 17.12
CA MET A 1 -14.12 16.11 16.41
C MET A 1 -12.93 15.85 17.34
N THR A 2 -12.63 16.66 18.36
CA THR A 2 -11.47 16.48 19.23
C THR A 2 -11.46 15.11 19.96
N ARG A 3 -12.59 14.72 20.55
CA ARG A 3 -12.75 13.42 21.25
C ARG A 3 -12.56 12.22 20.30
N TYR A 4 -13.03 12.33 19.07
CA TYR A 4 -12.84 11.33 18.01
C TYR A 4 -11.37 11.13 17.66
N VAL A 5 -10.64 12.24 17.42
CA VAL A 5 -9.20 12.21 17.11
C VAL A 5 -8.40 11.58 18.27
N PHE A 6 -8.67 11.97 19.53
CA PHE A 6 -7.99 11.40 20.69
C PHE A 6 -8.26 9.89 20.86
N ARG A 7 -9.50 9.45 20.64
CA ARG A 7 -9.85 8.02 20.69
C ARG A 7 -9.12 7.21 19.60
N ARG A 8 -9.02 7.77 18.38
CA ARG A 8 -8.29 7.16 17.27
C ARG A 8 -6.80 7.11 17.52
N LEU A 9 -6.19 8.19 18.00
CA LEU A 9 -4.77 8.22 18.35
C LEU A 9 -4.45 7.23 19.49
N GLY A 10 -5.29 7.17 20.52
CA GLY A 10 -5.14 6.19 21.60
C GLY A 10 -5.23 4.75 21.08
N GLY A 11 -6.19 4.45 20.22
CA GLY A 11 -6.30 3.15 19.55
C GLY A 11 -5.08 2.82 18.69
N ALA A 12 -4.57 3.80 17.94
CA ALA A 12 -3.38 3.67 17.12
C ALA A 12 -2.13 3.30 17.94
N ILE A 13 -1.92 3.95 19.09
CA ILE A 13 -0.81 3.64 20.00
C ILE A 13 -0.91 2.21 20.51
N ILE A 14 -2.12 1.78 20.92
CA ILE A 14 -2.35 0.41 21.41
C ILE A 14 -2.07 -0.61 20.30
N ILE A 15 -2.56 -0.37 19.09
CA ILE A 15 -2.33 -1.23 17.92
C ILE A 15 -0.83 -1.34 17.63
N LEU A 16 -0.11 -0.22 17.58
CA LEU A 16 1.33 -0.22 17.35
C LEU A 16 2.07 -0.97 18.45
N TRP A 17 1.72 -0.74 19.72
CA TRP A 17 2.32 -1.46 20.84
C TRP A 17 2.07 -2.98 20.74
N VAL A 18 0.86 -3.41 20.41
CA VAL A 18 0.55 -4.83 20.22
C VAL A 18 1.36 -5.43 19.06
N ILE A 19 1.46 -4.72 17.93
CA ILE A 19 2.25 -5.19 16.77
C ILE A 19 3.72 -5.33 17.15
N ILE A 20 4.30 -4.34 17.82
CA ILE A 20 5.69 -4.37 18.31
C ILE A 20 5.90 -5.60 19.21
N THR A 21 5.03 -5.77 20.20
CA THR A 21 5.13 -6.85 21.20
C THR A 21 5.03 -8.22 20.54
N VAL A 22 4.03 -8.41 19.68
CA VAL A 22 3.82 -9.69 18.98
C VAL A 22 4.98 -9.99 18.02
N THR A 23 5.42 -9.00 17.25
CA THR A 23 6.54 -9.20 16.32
C THR A 23 7.84 -9.51 17.06
N PHE A 24 8.12 -8.80 18.17
CA PHE A 24 9.27 -9.07 19.02
C PHE A 24 9.22 -10.49 19.61
N ALA A 25 8.07 -10.90 20.17
CA ALA A 25 7.88 -12.24 20.74
C ALA A 25 8.05 -13.33 19.65
N LEU A 26 7.49 -13.14 18.46
CA LEU A 26 7.64 -14.08 17.35
C LEU A 26 9.09 -14.22 16.90
N MET A 27 9.84 -13.11 16.79
CA MET A 27 11.26 -13.16 16.42
C MET A 27 12.09 -13.96 17.44
N HIS A 28 11.81 -13.82 18.72
CA HIS A 28 12.50 -14.56 19.78
C HIS A 28 12.03 -16.01 19.93
N ALA A 29 10.82 -16.34 19.45
CA ALA A 29 10.29 -17.70 19.46
C ALA A 29 10.87 -18.58 18.33
N ILE A 30 11.44 -17.98 17.27
CA ILE A 30 12.03 -18.72 16.15
C ILE A 30 13.33 -19.39 16.61
N PRO A 31 13.47 -20.74 16.46
CA PRO A 31 14.69 -21.45 16.82
C PRO A 31 15.91 -20.94 16.05
N GLY A 32 17.01 -20.72 16.74
CA GLY A 32 18.24 -20.17 16.19
C GLY A 32 18.28 -18.64 16.26
N GLY A 33 19.45 -18.06 16.52
CA GLY A 33 19.65 -16.62 16.57
C GLY A 33 19.82 -16.00 15.18
N PRO A 34 19.95 -14.68 15.10
CA PRO A 34 20.13 -13.95 13.83
C PRO A 34 21.38 -14.35 13.05
N PHE A 35 22.36 -14.95 13.68
CA PHE A 35 23.63 -15.36 13.06
C PHE A 35 23.78 -16.86 12.81
N THR A 36 22.70 -17.67 12.93
CA THR A 36 22.77 -19.13 12.79
C THR A 36 22.84 -19.62 11.36
N THR A 37 22.49 -18.82 10.37
CA THR A 37 22.54 -19.15 8.93
C THR A 37 23.92 -18.92 8.30
N GLU A 38 24.79 -18.21 8.95
CA GLU A 38 26.17 -18.02 8.47
C GLU A 38 27.03 -19.25 8.77
N LYS A 39 28.06 -19.49 7.92
CA LYS A 39 29.06 -20.55 8.17
C LYS A 39 29.42 -20.55 9.64
N LYS A 40 29.51 -21.74 10.27
CA LYS A 40 29.82 -21.89 11.72
C LYS A 40 30.88 -20.89 12.15
N LEU A 41 30.43 -19.77 12.71
CA LEU A 41 31.33 -18.77 13.27
C LEU A 41 32.11 -19.40 14.43
N PRO A 42 33.40 -19.14 14.59
CA PRO A 42 34.12 -19.53 15.78
C PRO A 42 33.39 -19.02 17.02
N PRO A 43 33.31 -19.82 18.11
CA PRO A 43 32.53 -19.44 19.31
C PRO A 43 32.89 -18.06 19.88
N GLN A 44 34.17 -17.68 19.80
CA GLN A 44 34.65 -16.37 20.26
C GLN A 44 34.13 -15.21 19.43
N VAL A 45 34.06 -15.37 18.08
CA VAL A 45 33.52 -14.35 17.17
C VAL A 45 32.01 -14.19 17.40
N LYS A 46 31.31 -15.29 17.55
CA LYS A 46 29.88 -15.28 17.86
C LYS A 46 29.60 -14.54 19.18
N ALA A 47 30.32 -14.87 20.26
CA ALA A 47 30.16 -14.19 21.54
C ALA A 47 30.44 -12.67 21.45
N SER A 48 31.45 -12.25 20.67
CA SER A 48 31.74 -10.83 20.48
C SER A 48 30.63 -10.09 19.71
N ILE A 49 29.99 -10.75 18.75
CA ILE A 49 28.87 -10.19 18.00
C ILE A 49 27.63 -10.10 18.91
N GLU A 50 27.31 -11.16 19.64
CA GLU A 50 26.18 -11.20 20.58
C GLU A 50 26.32 -10.11 21.66
N ALA A 51 27.52 -9.91 22.21
CA ALA A 51 27.80 -8.83 23.16
C ALA A 51 27.69 -7.43 22.52
N LYS A 52 28.15 -7.26 21.26
CA LYS A 52 28.04 -5.98 20.54
C LYS A 52 26.59 -5.54 20.31
N TYR A 53 25.68 -6.49 20.11
CA TYR A 53 24.26 -6.22 19.84
C TYR A 53 23.37 -6.48 21.09
N HIS A 54 23.97 -6.70 22.25
CA HIS A 54 23.26 -6.96 23.53
C HIS A 54 22.27 -8.15 23.45
N LEU A 55 22.58 -9.14 22.62
CA LEU A 55 21.73 -10.34 22.45
C LEU A 55 21.88 -11.34 23.61
N ASP A 56 22.90 -11.18 24.46
CA ASP A 56 23.15 -11.90 25.70
C ASP A 56 22.34 -11.36 26.89
N ASP A 57 21.74 -10.17 26.75
CA ASP A 57 20.87 -9.60 27.77
C ASP A 57 19.55 -10.41 27.92
N PRO A 58 18.92 -10.40 29.10
CA PRO A 58 17.60 -10.98 29.29
C PRO A 58 16.57 -10.41 28.30
N VAL A 59 15.66 -11.25 27.77
CA VAL A 59 14.68 -10.87 26.74
C VAL A 59 13.84 -9.65 27.15
N TRP A 60 13.46 -9.53 28.41
CA TRP A 60 12.70 -8.37 28.90
C TRP A 60 13.50 -7.07 28.81
N LYS A 61 14.84 -7.11 28.99
CA LYS A 61 15.72 -5.95 28.85
C LYS A 61 15.86 -5.56 27.38
N GLN A 62 16.10 -6.53 26.49
CA GLN A 62 16.13 -6.30 25.04
C GLN A 62 14.83 -5.65 24.56
N TYR A 63 13.67 -6.12 25.06
CA TYR A 63 12.36 -5.53 24.73
C TYR A 63 12.23 -4.09 25.25
N GLY A 64 12.66 -3.82 26.49
CA GLY A 64 12.64 -2.47 27.07
C GLY A 64 13.53 -1.48 26.29
N ASP A 65 14.75 -1.89 25.96
CA ASP A 65 15.71 -1.08 25.20
C ASP A 65 15.16 -0.81 23.78
N TYR A 66 14.57 -1.81 23.15
CA TYR A 66 13.94 -1.66 21.84
C TYR A 66 12.75 -0.67 21.88
N LEU A 67 11.86 -0.78 22.88
CA LEU A 67 10.76 0.19 23.03
C LEU A 67 11.29 1.60 23.30
N GLY A 68 12.34 1.75 24.08
CA GLY A 68 13.01 3.03 24.31
C GLY A 68 13.53 3.65 23.00
N GLY A 69 14.17 2.84 22.15
CA GLY A 69 14.62 3.24 20.82
C GLY A 69 13.47 3.67 19.93
N VAL A 70 12.39 2.89 19.84
CA VAL A 70 11.20 3.23 19.05
C VAL A 70 10.59 4.57 19.45
N ILE A 71 10.50 4.85 20.77
CA ILE A 71 9.95 6.13 21.28
C ILE A 71 10.84 7.31 20.87
N THR A 72 12.15 7.13 20.83
CA THR A 72 13.11 8.16 20.41
C THR A 72 13.30 8.23 18.89
N GLY A 73 12.65 7.34 18.14
CA GLY A 73 12.77 7.25 16.68
C GLY A 73 14.01 6.53 16.19
N ASP A 74 14.75 5.85 17.06
CA ASP A 74 15.88 5.00 16.72
C ASP A 74 15.43 3.54 16.62
N LEU A 75 15.41 3.00 15.41
CA LEU A 75 15.01 1.62 15.12
C LEU A 75 16.17 0.62 15.26
N GLY A 76 17.35 1.11 15.62
CA GLY A 76 18.54 0.33 15.89
C GLY A 76 19.39 0.01 14.64
N PRO A 77 20.55 -0.65 14.83
CA PRO A 77 21.45 -1.04 13.77
C PRO A 77 20.93 -2.29 13.04
N SER A 78 21.15 -2.37 11.73
CA SER A 78 20.93 -3.62 10.99
C SER A 78 21.99 -4.66 11.37
N PHE A 79 21.57 -5.93 11.50
CA PHE A 79 22.51 -7.03 11.77
C PHE A 79 23.23 -7.52 10.51
N LYS A 80 22.77 -7.14 9.33
CA LYS A 80 23.29 -7.60 8.04
C LYS A 80 23.99 -6.52 7.22
N TYR A 81 23.54 -5.30 7.34
CA TYR A 81 24.13 -4.17 6.63
C TYR A 81 25.08 -3.42 7.58
N GLU A 82 26.35 -3.85 7.64
CA GLU A 82 27.33 -3.26 8.53
C GLU A 82 27.42 -1.75 8.38
N GLY A 83 27.42 -1.05 9.53
CA GLY A 83 27.53 0.42 9.58
C GLY A 83 26.28 1.17 9.18
N ARG A 84 25.15 0.49 8.93
CA ARG A 84 23.87 1.11 8.61
C ARG A 84 22.83 0.87 9.70
N SER A 85 22.10 1.92 10.06
CA SER A 85 20.90 1.81 10.87
C SER A 85 19.69 1.39 10.03
N VAL A 86 18.67 0.87 10.68
CA VAL A 86 17.38 0.59 10.05
C VAL A 86 16.77 1.88 9.49
N ASN A 87 16.93 3.00 10.20
CA ASN A 87 16.47 4.32 9.78
C ASN A 87 17.12 4.76 8.45
N ASP A 88 18.43 4.55 8.29
CA ASP A 88 19.13 4.90 7.05
C ASP A 88 18.59 4.12 5.87
N ILE A 89 18.38 2.80 6.05
CA ILE A 89 17.88 1.95 4.97
C ILE A 89 16.43 2.34 4.60
N ILE A 90 15.58 2.61 5.59
CA ILE A 90 14.22 3.10 5.35
C ILE A 90 14.26 4.45 4.63
N GLY A 91 15.12 5.38 5.07
CA GLY A 91 15.27 6.70 4.46
C GLY A 91 15.68 6.67 3.00
N ASP A 92 16.55 5.73 2.61
CA ASP A 92 16.99 5.57 1.23
C ASP A 92 15.98 4.83 0.34
N ALA A 93 15.35 3.77 0.85
CA ALA A 93 14.53 2.87 0.05
C ALA A 93 13.04 3.28 0.01
N PHE A 94 12.50 3.85 1.11
CA PHE A 94 11.09 4.23 1.18
C PHE A 94 10.67 5.26 0.12
N PRO A 95 11.43 6.33 -0.17
CA PRO A 95 11.05 7.28 -1.21
C PRO A 95 10.83 6.63 -2.57
N ILE A 96 11.57 5.58 -2.89
CA ILE A 96 11.45 4.83 -4.16
C ILE A 96 10.13 4.03 -4.17
N SER A 97 9.85 3.27 -3.10
CA SER A 97 8.59 2.54 -2.97
C SER A 97 7.38 3.47 -2.92
N ALA A 98 7.48 4.60 -2.20
CA ALA A 98 6.43 5.61 -2.14
C ALA A 98 6.16 6.25 -3.50
N GLN A 99 7.20 6.56 -4.28
CA GLN A 99 7.06 7.08 -5.64
C GLN A 99 6.37 6.07 -6.55
N LEU A 100 6.77 4.79 -6.52
CA LEU A 100 6.12 3.73 -7.27
C LEU A 100 4.65 3.60 -6.86
N GLY A 101 4.37 3.53 -5.55
CA GLY A 101 3.02 3.41 -5.01
C GLY A 101 2.13 4.59 -5.38
N LEU A 102 2.63 5.83 -5.24
CA LEU A 102 1.87 7.04 -5.56
C LEU A 102 1.54 7.14 -7.05
N LEU A 103 2.51 6.87 -7.93
CA LEU A 103 2.26 6.85 -9.38
C LEU A 103 1.24 5.76 -9.74
N SER A 104 1.35 4.58 -9.15
CA SER A 104 0.40 3.48 -9.37
C SER A 104 -1.00 3.84 -8.86
N LEU A 105 -1.11 4.51 -7.72
CA LEU A 105 -2.37 5.01 -7.17
C LEU A 105 -3.04 6.00 -8.13
N VAL A 106 -2.30 6.98 -8.64
CA VAL A 106 -2.82 7.96 -9.60
C VAL A 106 -3.31 7.28 -10.87
N VAL A 107 -2.51 6.36 -11.43
CA VAL A 107 -2.89 5.60 -12.64
C VAL A 107 -4.14 4.74 -12.38
N ALA A 108 -4.22 4.09 -11.22
CA ALA A 108 -5.37 3.26 -10.86
C ALA A 108 -6.65 4.10 -10.73
N ILE A 109 -6.57 5.26 -10.07
CA ILE A 109 -7.72 6.16 -9.88
C ILE A 109 -8.18 6.73 -11.23
N VAL A 110 -7.28 7.38 -11.95
CA VAL A 110 -7.62 8.05 -13.21
C VAL A 110 -8.10 7.02 -14.26
N GLY A 111 -7.35 5.94 -14.44
CA GLY A 111 -7.69 4.89 -15.38
C GLY A 111 -8.98 4.16 -15.01
N GLY A 112 -9.13 3.80 -13.73
CA GLY A 112 -10.30 3.09 -13.24
C GLY A 112 -11.59 3.91 -13.33
N ILE A 113 -11.57 5.16 -12.85
CA ILE A 113 -12.75 6.05 -12.95
C ILE A 113 -13.10 6.31 -14.40
N THR A 114 -12.11 6.58 -15.26
CA THR A 114 -12.35 6.83 -16.68
C THR A 114 -12.95 5.61 -17.38
N ALA A 115 -12.36 4.43 -17.19
CA ALA A 115 -12.85 3.19 -17.79
C ALA A 115 -14.26 2.85 -17.31
N GLY A 116 -14.52 2.96 -15.99
CA GLY A 116 -15.84 2.72 -15.40
C GLY A 116 -16.90 3.70 -15.90
N ALA A 117 -16.55 4.98 -16.02
CA ALA A 117 -17.44 6.02 -16.55
C ALA A 117 -17.79 5.79 -18.02
N ILE A 118 -16.81 5.49 -18.86
CA ILE A 118 -17.03 5.19 -20.29
C ILE A 118 -17.94 3.96 -20.45
N SER A 119 -17.69 2.92 -19.65
CA SER A 119 -18.50 1.71 -19.61
C SER A 119 -19.96 2.02 -19.23
N ALA A 120 -20.19 2.77 -18.15
CA ALA A 120 -21.51 3.14 -17.65
C ALA A 120 -22.30 4.09 -18.59
N MET A 121 -21.62 4.90 -19.39
CA MET A 121 -22.28 5.79 -20.37
C MET A 121 -22.92 5.01 -21.54
N ARG A 122 -22.45 3.81 -21.85
CA ARG A 122 -22.95 2.96 -22.94
C ARG A 122 -23.12 1.53 -22.46
N PRO A 123 -24.08 1.29 -21.55
CA PRO A 123 -24.32 -0.04 -20.99
C PRO A 123 -24.71 -1.04 -22.09
N ASN A 124 -24.26 -2.28 -21.94
CA ASN A 124 -24.46 -3.38 -22.88
C ASN A 124 -23.84 -3.15 -24.27
N SER A 125 -22.93 -2.21 -24.42
CA SER A 125 -22.14 -2.00 -25.66
C SER A 125 -20.88 -2.87 -25.67
N ILE A 126 -20.24 -2.98 -26.84
CA ILE A 126 -18.94 -3.66 -26.98
C ILE A 126 -17.89 -3.05 -26.04
N VAL A 127 -17.91 -1.73 -25.86
CA VAL A 127 -17.00 -1.03 -24.94
C VAL A 127 -17.25 -1.44 -23.49
N ASP A 128 -18.52 -1.54 -23.08
CA ASP A 128 -18.90 -1.99 -21.75
C ASP A 128 -18.45 -3.44 -21.48
N TYR A 129 -18.69 -4.33 -22.44
CA TYR A 129 -18.20 -5.71 -22.35
C TYR A 129 -16.67 -5.78 -22.29
N ALA A 130 -15.96 -5.01 -23.11
CA ALA A 130 -14.51 -4.98 -23.10
C ALA A 130 -13.96 -4.51 -21.76
N VAL A 131 -14.46 -3.40 -21.20
CA VAL A 131 -14.06 -2.91 -19.88
C VAL A 131 -14.37 -3.93 -18.79
N THR A 132 -15.52 -4.57 -18.83
CA THR A 132 -15.93 -5.59 -17.84
C THR A 132 -15.02 -6.81 -17.91
N VAL A 133 -14.72 -7.32 -19.08
CA VAL A 133 -13.82 -8.47 -19.28
C VAL A 133 -12.39 -8.12 -18.83
N LEU A 134 -11.85 -6.97 -19.26
CA LEU A 134 -10.52 -6.53 -18.84
C LEU A 134 -10.43 -6.32 -17.33
N SER A 135 -11.47 -5.73 -16.72
CA SER A 135 -11.53 -5.59 -15.26
C SER A 135 -11.60 -6.94 -14.55
N THR A 136 -12.35 -7.90 -15.09
CA THR A 136 -12.40 -9.25 -14.53
C THR A 136 -11.03 -9.93 -14.59
N ILE A 137 -10.35 -9.85 -15.73
CA ILE A 137 -8.98 -10.35 -15.90
C ILE A 137 -8.03 -9.65 -14.92
N GLY A 138 -8.06 -8.31 -14.86
CA GLY A 138 -7.18 -7.50 -14.00
C GLY A 138 -7.33 -7.82 -12.51
N ILE A 139 -8.54 -8.17 -12.05
CA ILE A 139 -8.77 -8.58 -10.65
C ILE A 139 -8.35 -10.03 -10.40
N SER A 140 -8.56 -10.92 -11.39
CA SER A 140 -8.37 -12.36 -11.23
C SER A 140 -6.92 -12.81 -11.44
N VAL A 141 -6.17 -12.09 -12.27
CA VAL A 141 -4.78 -12.45 -12.59
C VAL A 141 -3.83 -11.92 -11.51
N PRO A 142 -2.99 -12.77 -10.91
CA PRO A 142 -1.99 -12.30 -9.95
C PRO A 142 -1.05 -11.24 -10.54
N THR A 143 -0.71 -10.24 -9.73
CA THR A 143 0.11 -9.08 -10.17
C THR A 143 1.44 -9.48 -10.79
N PHE A 144 2.09 -10.55 -10.29
CA PHE A 144 3.35 -11.00 -10.86
C PHE A 144 3.22 -11.57 -12.28
N ILE A 145 2.09 -12.16 -12.61
CA ILE A 145 1.81 -12.64 -13.98
C ILE A 145 1.62 -11.44 -14.91
N ILE A 146 0.88 -10.42 -14.46
CA ILE A 146 0.71 -9.17 -15.22
C ILE A 146 2.08 -8.54 -15.48
N GLY A 147 2.93 -8.46 -14.44
CA GLY A 147 4.29 -7.94 -14.57
C GLY A 147 5.13 -8.72 -15.59
N ALA A 148 5.13 -10.06 -15.49
CA ALA A 148 5.87 -10.91 -16.42
C ALA A 148 5.38 -10.74 -17.87
N VAL A 149 4.07 -10.66 -18.09
CA VAL A 149 3.48 -10.44 -19.43
C VAL A 149 3.87 -9.07 -19.97
N LEU A 150 3.82 -8.01 -19.15
CA LEU A 150 4.23 -6.66 -19.57
C LEU A 150 5.73 -6.61 -19.90
N VAL A 151 6.58 -7.23 -19.10
CA VAL A 151 8.02 -7.35 -19.34
C VAL A 151 8.26 -8.06 -20.68
N TYR A 152 7.60 -9.19 -20.90
CA TYR A 152 7.80 -9.97 -22.13
C TYR A 152 7.27 -9.24 -23.36
N ILE A 153 5.99 -8.83 -23.36
CA ILE A 153 5.35 -8.26 -24.57
C ILE A 153 5.84 -6.83 -24.80
N VAL A 154 5.70 -5.95 -23.79
CA VAL A 154 5.92 -4.50 -23.99
C VAL A 154 7.40 -4.14 -23.87
N GLY A 155 8.11 -4.81 -22.97
CA GLY A 155 9.53 -4.54 -22.75
C GLY A 155 10.45 -5.27 -23.73
N PHE A 156 10.26 -6.59 -23.91
CA PHE A 156 11.14 -7.41 -24.73
C PHE A 156 10.73 -7.44 -26.21
N GLU A 157 9.51 -7.88 -26.54
CA GLU A 157 9.07 -8.04 -27.94
C GLU A 157 8.90 -6.69 -28.65
N LEU A 158 8.25 -5.72 -28.01
CA LEU A 158 7.99 -4.41 -28.60
C LEU A 158 9.12 -3.41 -28.35
N GLY A 159 9.94 -3.61 -27.29
CA GLY A 159 11.05 -2.72 -26.96
C GLY A 159 10.64 -1.29 -26.58
N TRP A 160 9.37 -1.08 -26.14
CA TRP A 160 8.86 0.27 -25.88
C TRP A 160 9.41 0.88 -24.59
N PHE A 161 9.58 0.06 -23.55
CA PHE A 161 10.03 0.51 -22.23
C PHE A 161 11.08 -0.44 -21.65
N PRO A 162 12.02 0.07 -20.82
CA PRO A 162 13.00 -0.75 -20.14
C PRO A 162 12.33 -1.74 -19.18
N VAL A 163 12.90 -2.95 -19.10
CA VAL A 163 12.33 -4.08 -18.32
C VAL A 163 12.77 -4.13 -16.87
N ALA A 164 13.81 -3.38 -16.48
CA ALA A 164 14.35 -3.43 -15.12
C ALA A 164 15.11 -2.15 -14.76
N LEU A 165 15.41 -1.97 -13.48
CA LEU A 165 16.07 -0.83 -12.85
C LEU A 165 15.14 0.35 -12.59
N TRP A 166 15.70 1.39 -11.90
CA TRP A 166 14.97 2.61 -11.50
C TRP A 166 15.82 3.84 -11.85
N ARG A 167 15.91 4.19 -13.15
CA ARG A 167 16.83 5.22 -13.64
C ARG A 167 16.15 6.42 -14.31
N GLY A 168 14.84 6.53 -14.23
CA GLY A 168 14.11 7.66 -14.82
C GLY A 168 12.69 7.30 -15.24
N PRO A 169 11.92 8.24 -15.81
CA PRO A 169 10.50 8.07 -16.07
C PRO A 169 10.13 6.86 -16.95
N SER A 170 10.94 6.54 -17.95
CA SER A 170 10.69 5.38 -18.84
C SER A 170 10.76 4.04 -18.09
N TYR A 171 11.61 3.94 -17.05
CA TYR A 171 11.74 2.75 -16.21
C TYR A 171 10.57 2.57 -15.24
N MET A 172 9.78 3.62 -15.00
CA MET A 172 8.65 3.59 -14.09
C MET A 172 7.38 3.04 -14.74
N VAL A 173 7.26 3.09 -16.07
CA VAL A 173 6.00 2.80 -16.79
C VAL A 173 5.53 1.38 -16.53
N LEU A 174 6.35 0.36 -16.79
CA LEU A 174 5.96 -1.03 -16.64
C LEU A 174 5.67 -1.42 -15.18
N PRO A 175 6.53 -1.07 -14.19
CA PRO A 175 6.22 -1.31 -12.77
C PRO A 175 4.93 -0.63 -12.30
N VAL A 176 4.72 0.63 -12.68
CA VAL A 176 3.52 1.40 -12.32
C VAL A 176 2.26 0.76 -12.91
N LEU A 177 2.27 0.40 -14.20
CA LEU A 177 1.14 -0.29 -14.82
C LEU A 177 0.88 -1.66 -14.19
N THR A 178 1.93 -2.40 -13.87
CA THR A 178 1.82 -3.70 -13.19
C THR A 178 1.13 -3.57 -11.84
N LEU A 179 1.59 -2.61 -11.02
CA LEU A 179 1.06 -2.41 -9.67
C LEU A 179 -0.34 -1.77 -9.68
N ALA A 180 -0.63 -0.92 -10.67
CA ALA A 180 -1.92 -0.26 -10.82
C ALA A 180 -3.01 -1.16 -11.41
N ALA A 181 -2.67 -2.22 -12.15
CA ALA A 181 -3.62 -3.00 -12.95
C ALA A 181 -4.81 -3.54 -12.15
N GLN A 182 -4.54 -4.20 -11.02
CA GLN A 182 -5.57 -4.79 -10.18
C GLN A 182 -6.45 -3.73 -9.50
N PRO A 183 -5.91 -2.69 -8.82
CA PRO A 183 -6.70 -1.60 -8.27
C PRO A 183 -7.49 -0.83 -9.33
N MET A 184 -6.90 -0.56 -10.49
CA MET A 184 -7.58 0.10 -11.62
C MET A 184 -8.82 -0.67 -12.09
N ALA A 185 -8.69 -1.98 -12.23
CA ALA A 185 -9.78 -2.86 -12.60
C ALA A 185 -10.90 -2.87 -11.55
N PHE A 186 -10.55 -2.88 -10.27
CA PHE A 186 -11.51 -2.82 -9.17
C PHE A 186 -12.24 -1.47 -9.12
N ILE A 187 -11.50 -0.35 -9.25
CA ILE A 187 -12.07 1.00 -9.31
C ILE A 187 -13.01 1.15 -10.52
N ALA A 188 -12.64 0.58 -11.67
CA ALA A 188 -13.50 0.61 -12.86
C ALA A 188 -14.84 -0.07 -12.61
N ARG A 189 -14.85 -1.23 -11.94
CA ARG A 189 -16.09 -1.93 -11.57
C ARG A 189 -16.93 -1.15 -10.58
N LEU A 190 -16.32 -0.59 -9.52
CA LEU A 190 -17.03 0.23 -8.54
C LEU A 190 -17.65 1.47 -9.19
N THR A 191 -16.89 2.17 -10.02
CA THR A 191 -17.37 3.36 -10.72
C THR A 191 -18.51 3.03 -11.67
N ARG A 192 -18.39 1.93 -12.45
CA ARG A 192 -19.45 1.48 -13.35
C ARG A 192 -20.73 1.18 -12.59
N SER A 193 -20.65 0.36 -11.54
CA SER A 193 -21.82 -0.01 -10.75
C SER A 193 -22.47 1.22 -10.13
N GLY A 194 -21.69 2.06 -9.43
CA GLY A 194 -22.20 3.28 -8.81
C GLY A 194 -22.87 4.25 -9.80
N LEU A 195 -22.32 4.40 -11.01
CA LEU A 195 -22.94 5.23 -12.06
C LEU A 195 -24.24 4.63 -12.57
N LEU A 196 -24.35 3.31 -12.74
CA LEU A 196 -25.58 2.67 -13.17
C LEU A 196 -26.69 2.85 -12.13
N ASP A 197 -26.36 2.74 -10.82
CA ASP A 197 -27.32 2.96 -9.74
C ASP A 197 -27.78 4.43 -9.68
N VAL A 198 -26.84 5.37 -9.84
CA VAL A 198 -27.13 6.81 -9.85
C VAL A 198 -27.98 7.19 -11.06
N TYR A 199 -27.74 6.60 -12.24
CA TYR A 199 -28.53 6.91 -13.44
C TYR A 199 -30.01 6.51 -13.36
N GLN A 200 -30.39 5.69 -12.39
CA GLN A 200 -31.78 5.31 -12.11
C GLN A 200 -32.51 6.32 -11.19
N GLN A 201 -31.80 7.26 -10.56
CA GLN A 201 -32.37 8.21 -9.61
C GLN A 201 -33.25 9.26 -10.28
N GLU A 202 -34.29 9.72 -9.56
CA GLU A 202 -35.28 10.69 -10.07
C GLU A 202 -34.65 12.04 -10.47
N TYR A 203 -33.64 12.53 -9.73
CA TYR A 203 -33.00 13.78 -10.07
C TYR A 203 -32.21 13.72 -11.41
N ILE A 204 -31.73 12.54 -11.79
CA ILE A 204 -31.13 12.32 -13.11
C ILE A 204 -32.18 12.31 -14.22
N ARG A 205 -33.37 11.72 -13.96
CA ARG A 205 -34.50 11.81 -14.89
C ARG A 205 -34.92 13.24 -15.11
N THR A 206 -35.01 14.03 -14.05
CA THR A 206 -35.30 15.47 -14.11
C THR A 206 -34.25 16.23 -14.93
N ALA A 207 -32.94 15.93 -14.72
CA ALA A 207 -31.88 16.53 -15.49
C ALA A 207 -31.99 16.24 -16.99
N ARG A 208 -32.33 14.99 -17.37
CA ARG A 208 -32.61 14.60 -18.76
C ARG A 208 -33.82 15.30 -19.34
N ALA A 209 -34.91 15.41 -18.58
CA ALA A 209 -36.12 16.13 -18.99
C ALA A 209 -35.87 17.63 -19.27
N LYS A 210 -34.89 18.24 -18.56
CA LYS A 210 -34.42 19.61 -18.80
C LYS A 210 -33.48 19.73 -20.00
N GLY A 211 -33.22 18.65 -20.75
CA GLY A 211 -32.40 18.67 -21.96
C GLY A 211 -30.89 18.69 -21.72
N LEU A 212 -30.43 18.35 -20.51
CA LEU A 212 -28.99 18.31 -20.23
C LEU A 212 -28.30 17.15 -20.99
N GLY A 213 -27.16 17.43 -21.62
CA GLY A 213 -26.38 16.43 -22.35
C GLY A 213 -25.73 15.41 -21.41
N SER A 214 -25.49 14.20 -21.90
CA SER A 214 -24.95 13.08 -21.13
C SER A 214 -23.63 13.40 -20.40
N TRP A 215 -22.75 14.18 -21.00
CA TRP A 215 -21.48 14.59 -20.38
C TRP A 215 -21.70 15.51 -19.17
N THR A 216 -22.64 16.47 -19.29
CA THR A 216 -23.00 17.36 -18.18
C THR A 216 -23.65 16.57 -17.02
N ILE A 217 -24.52 15.61 -17.36
CA ILE A 217 -25.14 14.72 -16.38
C ILE A 217 -24.07 13.89 -15.67
N LEU A 218 -23.15 13.28 -16.41
CA LEU A 218 -22.06 12.51 -15.83
C LEU A 218 -21.24 13.35 -14.85
N THR A 219 -20.67 14.48 -15.32
CA THR A 219 -19.65 15.22 -14.56
C THR A 219 -20.22 16.07 -13.43
N ARG A 220 -21.44 16.63 -13.59
CA ARG A 220 -22.02 17.55 -12.60
C ARG A 220 -23.07 16.92 -11.69
N HIS A 221 -23.69 15.82 -12.11
CA HIS A 221 -24.83 15.27 -11.37
C HIS A 221 -24.63 13.81 -10.92
N ALA A 222 -23.87 13.00 -11.66
CA ALA A 222 -23.78 11.58 -11.37
C ALA A 222 -22.47 11.18 -10.69
N LEU A 223 -21.32 11.65 -11.18
CA LEU A 223 -20.01 11.14 -10.77
C LEU A 223 -19.75 11.35 -9.27
N GLY A 224 -20.09 12.51 -8.72
CA GLY A 224 -19.85 12.79 -7.29
C GLY A 224 -20.48 11.76 -6.35
N ASN A 225 -21.72 11.36 -6.63
CA ASN A 225 -22.42 10.34 -5.82
C ASN A 225 -21.95 8.92 -6.15
N ALA A 226 -21.61 8.65 -7.42
CA ALA A 226 -21.21 7.32 -7.87
C ALA A 226 -19.83 6.89 -7.36
N ILE A 227 -18.92 7.84 -7.08
CA ILE A 227 -17.56 7.53 -6.63
C ILE A 227 -17.41 7.36 -5.11
N LEU A 228 -18.46 7.53 -4.31
CA LEU A 228 -18.37 7.34 -2.86
C LEU A 228 -17.76 6.00 -2.44
N PRO A 229 -18.15 4.84 -3.04
CA PRO A 229 -17.52 3.57 -2.75
C PRO A 229 -16.03 3.52 -3.15
N VAL A 230 -15.65 4.24 -4.21
CA VAL A 230 -14.25 4.35 -4.62
C VAL A 230 -13.44 5.11 -3.55
N ILE A 231 -13.97 6.24 -3.06
CA ILE A 231 -13.31 7.04 -2.03
C ILE A 231 -13.05 6.22 -0.77
N THR A 232 -14.03 5.44 -0.32
CA THR A 232 -13.88 4.53 0.82
C THR A 232 -12.75 3.50 0.59
N TYR A 233 -12.60 3.04 -0.64
CA TYR A 233 -11.56 2.09 -1.01
C TYR A 233 -10.16 2.71 -1.08
N LEU A 234 -10.05 4.03 -1.35
CA LEU A 234 -8.75 4.70 -1.55
C LEU A 234 -7.84 4.65 -0.32
N GLY A 235 -8.38 4.67 0.88
CA GLY A 235 -7.57 4.66 2.11
C GLY A 235 -6.74 3.39 2.26
N PRO A 236 -7.38 2.23 2.38
CA PRO A 236 -6.67 0.95 2.42
C PRO A 236 -5.78 0.72 1.20
N LEU A 237 -6.24 1.15 0.01
CA LEU A 237 -5.46 1.04 -1.22
C LEU A 237 -4.17 1.86 -1.16
N ALA A 238 -4.25 3.15 -0.77
CA ALA A 238 -3.08 4.01 -0.65
C ALA A 238 -2.07 3.43 0.34
N ALA A 239 -2.55 2.95 1.50
CA ALA A 239 -1.70 2.28 2.48
C ALA A 239 -0.98 1.06 1.86
N SER A 240 -1.72 0.20 1.17
CA SER A 240 -1.18 -1.00 0.51
C SER A 240 -0.15 -0.68 -0.57
N LEU A 241 -0.39 0.34 -1.40
CA LEU A 241 0.52 0.69 -2.49
C LEU A 241 1.77 1.43 -1.99
N LEU A 242 1.66 2.28 -0.96
CA LEU A 242 2.76 3.08 -0.45
C LEU A 242 3.73 2.27 0.44
N THR A 243 3.28 1.17 1.04
CA THR A 243 4.17 0.22 1.74
C THR A 243 5.11 -0.54 0.80
N GLY A 244 4.91 -0.39 -0.52
CA GLY A 244 5.71 -1.06 -1.53
C GLY A 244 5.21 -2.46 -1.86
N SER A 245 5.65 -2.97 -2.98
CA SER A 245 5.35 -4.33 -3.44
C SER A 245 6.64 -5.09 -3.67
N PHE A 246 6.99 -5.97 -2.73
CA PHE A 246 8.15 -6.85 -2.88
C PHE A 246 8.17 -7.55 -4.24
N ILE A 247 7.03 -8.06 -4.67
CA ILE A 247 6.93 -8.83 -5.93
C ILE A 247 7.28 -7.93 -7.12
N VAL A 248 6.66 -6.75 -7.22
CA VAL A 248 6.90 -5.83 -8.33
C VAL A 248 8.32 -5.26 -8.27
N GLU A 249 8.79 -4.86 -7.09
CA GLU A 249 10.15 -4.37 -6.89
C GLU A 249 11.21 -5.40 -7.28
N THR A 250 10.97 -6.69 -6.98
CA THR A 250 11.88 -7.77 -7.37
C THR A 250 11.86 -8.03 -8.88
N ILE A 251 10.67 -8.11 -9.52
CA ILE A 251 10.54 -8.36 -10.96
C ILE A 251 11.28 -7.29 -11.77
N PHE A 252 11.14 -6.02 -11.36
CA PHE A 252 11.71 -4.88 -12.07
C PHE A 252 13.06 -4.41 -11.50
N ALA A 253 13.66 -5.16 -10.57
CA ALA A 253 14.92 -4.83 -9.90
C ALA A 253 14.94 -3.38 -9.35
N ILE A 254 13.87 -2.98 -8.66
CA ILE A 254 13.70 -1.67 -8.05
C ILE A 254 14.28 -1.72 -6.63
N PRO A 255 15.20 -0.83 -6.23
CA PRO A 255 15.79 -0.82 -4.90
C PRO A 255 14.85 -0.18 -3.87
N GLY A 256 13.65 -0.73 -3.72
CA GLY A 256 12.62 -0.26 -2.82
C GLY A 256 12.59 -1.02 -1.50
N LEU A 257 11.80 -0.50 -0.55
CA LEU A 257 11.73 -0.98 0.83
C LEU A 257 11.10 -2.38 0.93
N GLY A 258 10.18 -2.75 0.03
CA GLY A 258 9.57 -4.07 -0.01
C GLY A 258 10.57 -5.19 -0.27
N GLN A 259 11.58 -4.94 -1.12
CA GLN A 259 12.67 -5.88 -1.37
C GLN A 259 13.53 -6.09 -0.11
N TYR A 260 13.86 -5.01 0.59
CA TYR A 260 14.61 -5.09 1.86
C TYR A 260 13.85 -5.87 2.92
N PHE A 261 12.52 -5.68 3.03
CA PHE A 261 11.69 -6.40 3.99
C PHE A 261 11.78 -7.91 3.83
N VAL A 262 11.58 -8.42 2.62
CA VAL A 262 11.64 -9.87 2.40
C VAL A 262 13.06 -10.41 2.53
N THR A 263 14.05 -9.68 2.05
CA THR A 263 15.46 -10.06 2.20
C THR A 263 15.86 -10.15 3.69
N SER A 264 15.33 -9.25 4.54
CA SER A 264 15.62 -9.26 5.98
C SER A 264 15.08 -10.52 6.67
N ILE A 265 13.93 -11.03 6.21
CA ILE A 265 13.35 -12.29 6.74
C ILE A 265 14.28 -13.48 6.43
N TYR A 266 14.73 -13.60 5.19
CA TYR A 266 15.67 -14.63 4.79
C TYR A 266 17.02 -14.54 5.52
N ASN A 267 17.48 -13.31 5.73
CA ASN A 267 18.75 -13.03 6.42
C ASN A 267 18.63 -13.07 7.95
N ARG A 268 17.44 -13.21 8.51
CA ARG A 268 17.16 -13.14 9.96
C ARG A 268 17.66 -11.84 10.61
N ASP A 269 17.54 -10.72 9.90
CA ASP A 269 17.86 -9.41 10.45
C ASP A 269 16.73 -8.93 11.35
N TYR A 270 16.75 -9.35 12.63
CA TYR A 270 15.66 -9.11 13.59
C TYR A 270 15.39 -7.63 13.79
N THR A 271 16.44 -6.83 13.92
CA THR A 271 16.28 -5.37 14.12
C THR A 271 15.60 -4.74 12.90
N PHE A 272 16.01 -5.15 11.70
CA PHE A 272 15.39 -4.63 10.48
C PHE A 272 13.94 -5.10 10.31
N ILE A 273 13.64 -6.37 10.58
CA ILE A 273 12.26 -6.91 10.51
C ILE A 273 11.34 -6.14 11.46
N LEU A 274 11.79 -5.93 12.71
CA LEU A 274 11.03 -5.18 13.71
C LEU A 274 10.83 -3.73 13.28
N GLY A 275 11.90 -3.04 12.91
CA GLY A 275 11.85 -1.62 12.54
C GLY A 275 10.98 -1.35 11.31
N ILE A 276 11.11 -2.16 10.25
CA ILE A 276 10.29 -1.99 9.05
C ILE A 276 8.81 -2.36 9.30
N THR A 277 8.54 -3.36 10.16
CA THR A 277 7.17 -3.71 10.54
C THR A 277 6.51 -2.55 11.29
N ILE A 278 7.22 -1.90 12.22
CA ILE A 278 6.73 -0.71 12.92
C ILE A 278 6.50 0.43 11.94
N PHE A 279 7.47 0.70 11.07
CA PHE A 279 7.37 1.76 10.07
C PHE A 279 6.13 1.56 9.17
N TYR A 280 5.92 0.36 8.63
CA TYR A 280 4.76 0.05 7.81
C TYR A 280 3.45 0.16 8.61
N SER A 281 3.43 -0.34 9.84
CA SER A 281 2.25 -0.25 10.69
C SER A 281 1.89 1.21 11.01
N ALA A 282 2.89 2.02 11.34
CA ALA A 282 2.71 3.45 11.57
C ALA A 282 2.22 4.18 10.31
N LEU A 283 2.77 3.85 9.15
CA LEU A 283 2.34 4.41 7.86
C LEU A 283 0.88 4.03 7.54
N VAL A 284 0.50 2.76 7.72
CA VAL A 284 -0.88 2.29 7.50
C VAL A 284 -1.85 3.00 8.44
N VAL A 285 -1.51 3.08 9.74
CA VAL A 285 -2.33 3.77 10.73
C VAL A 285 -2.47 5.25 10.40
N PHE A 286 -1.37 5.92 10.04
CA PHE A 286 -1.37 7.33 9.64
C PHE A 286 -2.26 7.57 8.42
N LEU A 287 -2.12 6.76 7.37
CA LEU A 287 -2.91 6.89 6.16
C LEU A 287 -4.40 6.62 6.40
N ASN A 288 -4.73 5.65 7.24
CA ASN A 288 -6.12 5.39 7.62
C ASN A 288 -6.72 6.58 8.38
N ILE A 289 -5.99 7.13 9.37
CA ILE A 289 -6.44 8.34 10.08
C ILE A 289 -6.65 9.51 9.11
N LEU A 290 -5.71 9.71 8.18
CA LEU A 290 -5.79 10.79 7.18
C LEU A 290 -7.04 10.63 6.31
N VAL A 291 -7.34 9.43 5.85
CA VAL A 291 -8.55 9.15 5.05
C VAL A 291 -9.82 9.35 5.86
N ASP A 292 -9.83 8.88 7.10
CA ASP A 292 -10.98 9.09 8.00
C ASP A 292 -11.23 10.58 8.32
N MET A 293 -10.19 11.40 8.29
CA MET A 293 -10.34 12.87 8.43
C MET A 293 -10.84 13.55 7.14
N ILE A 294 -10.50 12.98 5.98
CA ILE A 294 -10.97 13.50 4.68
C ILE A 294 -12.40 13.06 4.38
N TYR A 295 -12.80 11.89 4.85
CA TYR A 295 -14.10 11.29 4.54
C TYR A 295 -15.30 12.20 4.87
N PRO A 296 -15.39 12.85 6.06
CA PRO A 296 -16.49 13.78 6.38
C PRO A 296 -16.53 15.04 5.53
N LEU A 297 -15.40 15.43 4.91
CA LEU A 297 -15.35 16.58 3.99
C LEU A 297 -16.00 16.24 2.64
N ILE A 298 -16.05 14.96 2.29
CA ILE A 298 -16.59 14.46 1.02
C ILE A 298 -18.05 14.04 1.18
N ASP A 299 -18.39 13.36 2.29
CA ASP A 299 -19.76 12.98 2.63
C ASP A 299 -20.15 13.52 4.02
N PRO A 300 -20.82 14.68 4.08
CA PRO A 300 -21.27 15.28 5.35
C PRO A 300 -22.29 14.43 6.13
N ARG A 301 -22.87 13.39 5.52
CA ARG A 301 -23.91 12.56 6.16
C ARG A 301 -23.34 11.64 7.24
N VAL A 302 -22.06 11.29 7.16
CA VAL A 302 -21.38 10.39 8.11
C VAL A 302 -21.24 11.02 9.51
N THR A 303 -21.20 12.34 9.61
CA THR A 303 -21.11 13.04 10.90
C THR A 303 -22.42 13.06 11.69
N THR A 304 -23.55 12.72 11.09
CA THR A 304 -24.87 12.74 11.73
C THR A 304 -25.27 11.40 12.37
N GLU A 305 -24.67 10.28 11.98
CA GLU A 305 -25.01 8.96 12.55
C GLU A 305 -24.31 8.67 13.88
N GLU A 306 -23.13 9.27 14.14
CA GLU A 306 -22.43 9.10 15.44
C GLU A 306 -23.02 9.96 16.60
N GLY A 307 -24.00 10.82 16.34
CA GLY A 307 -24.65 11.68 17.35
C GLY A 307 -25.98 11.16 17.90
N THR A 308 -26.44 9.99 17.47
CA THR A 308 -27.76 9.46 17.85
C THR A 308 -27.71 8.27 18.82
N ASP A 309 -26.53 7.84 19.26
CA ASP A 309 -26.34 6.78 20.28
C ASP A 309 -25.91 7.37 21.66
N GLU A 310 -26.59 8.42 22.15
CA GLU A 310 -26.57 8.84 23.55
C GLU A 310 -27.98 8.80 24.14
#